data_d94ca84cef4d3f0015d558abf3dce13d
#
_entry.id   d94ca84cef4d3f0015d558abf3dce13d
#
_cell.length_a   1.000
_cell.length_b   1.000
_cell.length_c   1.000
_cell.angle_alpha   90.00
_cell.angle_beta   90.00
_cell.angle_gamma   90.00
#
_symmetry.space_group_name_H-M   'P 1'
#
loop_
_entity.id
_entity.type
_entity.pdbx_description
1 polymer ?
#
loop_
_entity_poly.entity_id
_entity_poly.type
_entity_poly.pdbx_seq_one_letter_code
_entity_poly.pdbx_strand_id
1 'polypeptide(L)'
;LKAINGDTGLECFDSWVKDLLEFGYLHNHSRMWFASIWIFYFNLPWQLGAEFFYQNLIDADPASNTLSWRWVAGLQTQGKKYITYRENIDRFTGGRFSFPDNFTLSDRETDNYIYYEPSYQALENNTTKLKNKGYMVVEDNLSFQNIMKDSPVLIQSESYNPFGQSENVRSFSDRALESAKEYCKKNIGKNVATFQWS
;
A
#
# COMPACT_ATOMS: atom_id res chain seq x y z
N LEU A 1 -16.10 11.37 6.19
CA LEU A 1 -16.02 10.63 7.49
C LEU A 1 -16.76 9.29 7.45
N LYS A 2 -17.99 9.18 6.91
CA LYS A 2 -18.74 7.91 6.88
C LYS A 2 -17.98 6.80 6.15
N ALA A 3 -17.35 7.10 5.01
CA ALA A 3 -16.63 6.10 4.21
C ALA A 3 -15.46 5.46 4.97
N ILE A 4 -14.65 6.23 5.66
CA ILE A 4 -13.51 5.70 6.42
C ILE A 4 -13.90 5.00 7.73
N ASN A 5 -15.13 5.22 8.21
CA ASN A 5 -15.65 4.58 9.42
C ASN A 5 -16.49 3.32 9.11
N GLY A 6 -16.74 2.98 7.83
CA GLY A 6 -17.61 1.88 7.46
C GLY A 6 -19.06 2.08 7.91
N ASP A 7 -19.57 3.30 7.72
CA ASP A 7 -20.94 3.72 8.07
C ASP A 7 -21.60 4.40 6.86
N THR A 8 -21.47 3.78 5.70
CA THR A 8 -22.03 4.30 4.45
C THR A 8 -23.42 3.77 4.15
N GLY A 9 -23.80 2.65 4.76
CA GLY A 9 -25.00 1.89 4.48
C GLY A 9 -24.88 0.96 3.27
N LEU A 10 -23.70 0.85 2.64
CA LEU A 10 -23.40 -0.14 1.62
C LEU A 10 -22.67 -1.32 2.26
N GLU A 11 -23.37 -2.42 2.46
CA GLU A 11 -22.94 -3.54 3.29
C GLU A 11 -21.56 -4.10 2.91
N CYS A 12 -21.30 -4.31 1.61
CA CYS A 12 -20.01 -4.83 1.14
C CYS A 12 -18.86 -3.86 1.46
N PHE A 13 -19.07 -2.57 1.22
CA PHE A 13 -18.06 -1.54 1.46
C PHE A 13 -17.77 -1.39 2.96
N ASP A 14 -18.80 -1.32 3.78
CA ASP A 14 -18.68 -1.17 5.23
C ASP A 14 -18.01 -2.40 5.86
N SER A 15 -18.29 -3.60 5.34
CA SER A 15 -17.59 -4.83 5.74
C SER A 15 -16.09 -4.76 5.42
N TRP A 16 -15.71 -4.32 4.22
CA TRP A 16 -14.30 -4.20 3.83
C TRP A 16 -13.56 -3.11 4.61
N VAL A 17 -14.23 -2.00 4.98
CA VAL A 17 -13.62 -1.02 5.89
C VAL A 17 -13.30 -1.65 7.23
N LYS A 18 -14.23 -2.42 7.80
CA LYS A 18 -14.03 -3.12 9.08
C LYS A 18 -12.88 -4.12 8.99
N ASP A 19 -12.86 -4.95 7.95
CA ASP A 19 -11.78 -5.91 7.72
C ASP A 19 -10.42 -5.20 7.60
N LEU A 20 -10.35 -4.07 6.88
CA LEU A 20 -9.14 -3.29 6.73
C LEU A 20 -8.64 -2.71 8.06
N LEU A 21 -9.54 -2.14 8.85
CA LEU A 21 -9.19 -1.52 10.13
C LEU A 21 -8.82 -2.57 11.19
N GLU A 22 -9.45 -3.75 11.17
CA GLU A 22 -9.20 -4.81 12.14
C GLU A 22 -7.95 -5.64 11.79
N PHE A 23 -7.80 -6.02 10.51
CA PHE A 23 -6.75 -6.96 10.09
C PHE A 23 -5.61 -6.33 9.32
N GLY A 24 -5.75 -5.08 8.85
CA GLY A 24 -4.76 -4.42 7.99
C GLY A 24 -4.62 -5.06 6.62
N TYR A 25 -5.63 -5.80 6.15
CA TYR A 25 -5.57 -6.55 4.90
C TYR A 25 -6.91 -6.60 4.19
N LEU A 26 -6.85 -6.52 2.86
CA LEU A 26 -7.96 -6.82 1.96
C LEU A 26 -7.46 -7.70 0.81
N HIS A 27 -8.29 -8.65 0.38
CA HIS A 27 -8.03 -9.42 -0.83
C HIS A 27 -7.96 -8.50 -2.06
N ASN A 28 -7.11 -8.82 -3.03
CA ASN A 28 -6.86 -7.96 -4.21
C ASN A 28 -8.15 -7.52 -4.95
N HIS A 29 -9.10 -8.43 -5.18
CA HIS A 29 -10.37 -8.05 -5.80
C HIS A 29 -11.18 -7.06 -4.95
N SER A 30 -11.21 -7.25 -3.63
CA SER A 30 -11.89 -6.32 -2.72
C SER A 30 -11.26 -4.93 -2.76
N ARG A 31 -9.94 -4.82 -2.90
CA ARG A 31 -9.25 -3.53 -3.07
C ARG A 31 -9.70 -2.80 -4.35
N MET A 32 -9.82 -3.53 -5.45
CA MET A 32 -10.27 -2.96 -6.72
C MET A 32 -11.73 -2.51 -6.66
N TRP A 33 -12.62 -3.31 -6.08
CA TRP A 33 -14.03 -2.97 -5.89
C TRP A 33 -14.20 -1.81 -4.93
N PHE A 34 -13.46 -1.81 -3.82
CA PHE A 34 -13.43 -0.73 -2.86
C PHE A 34 -13.06 0.60 -3.52
N ALA A 35 -11.95 0.64 -4.25
CA ALA A 35 -11.50 1.84 -4.94
C ALA A 35 -12.51 2.30 -6.01
N SER A 36 -13.11 1.38 -6.74
CA SER A 36 -14.14 1.67 -7.74
C SER A 36 -15.40 2.28 -7.09
N ILE A 37 -15.87 1.70 -5.99
CA ILE A 37 -17.03 2.22 -5.24
C ILE A 37 -16.70 3.58 -4.61
N TRP A 38 -15.52 3.74 -4.02
CA TRP A 38 -15.06 5.01 -3.46
C TRP A 38 -15.13 6.14 -4.49
N ILE A 39 -14.57 5.89 -5.69
CA ILE A 39 -14.47 6.91 -6.74
C ILE A 39 -15.81 7.13 -7.46
N PHE A 40 -16.47 6.06 -7.91
CA PHE A 40 -17.58 6.15 -8.88
C PHE A 40 -18.98 6.00 -8.27
N TYR A 41 -19.10 5.51 -7.05
CA TYR A 41 -20.36 5.46 -6.33
C TYR A 41 -20.48 6.59 -5.29
N PHE A 42 -19.46 6.73 -4.41
CA PHE A 42 -19.46 7.79 -3.41
C PHE A 42 -18.94 9.14 -3.93
N ASN A 43 -18.39 9.18 -5.13
CA ASN A 43 -17.83 10.39 -5.73
C ASN A 43 -16.74 11.05 -4.88
N LEU A 44 -15.92 10.25 -4.20
CA LEU A 44 -14.84 10.73 -3.35
C LEU A 44 -13.52 10.85 -4.15
N PRO A 45 -12.65 11.80 -3.80
CA PRO A 45 -11.32 11.91 -4.39
C PRO A 45 -10.52 10.62 -4.20
N TRP A 46 -9.91 10.12 -5.27
CA TRP A 46 -9.13 8.89 -5.23
C TRP A 46 -7.90 9.00 -4.31
N GLN A 47 -7.33 10.21 -4.20
CA GLN A 47 -6.16 10.49 -3.34
C GLN A 47 -6.46 10.19 -1.87
N LEU A 48 -7.65 10.56 -1.39
CA LEU A 48 -8.06 10.29 -0.01
C LEU A 48 -8.25 8.79 0.24
N GLY A 49 -8.73 8.05 -0.75
CA GLY A 49 -8.84 6.60 -0.66
C GLY A 49 -7.48 5.91 -0.69
N ALA A 50 -6.56 6.38 -1.54
CA ALA A 50 -5.19 5.89 -1.59
C ALA A 50 -4.47 6.12 -0.25
N GLU A 51 -4.64 7.30 0.36
CA GLU A 51 -4.11 7.60 1.68
C GLU A 51 -4.70 6.71 2.76
N PHE A 52 -6.01 6.49 2.75
CA PHE A 52 -6.68 5.59 3.70
C PHE A 52 -6.14 4.15 3.62
N PHE A 53 -5.87 3.65 2.41
CA PHE A 53 -5.23 2.35 2.21
C PHE A 53 -3.79 2.33 2.72
N TYR A 54 -3.02 3.37 2.40
CA TYR A 54 -1.62 3.46 2.81
C TYR A 54 -1.45 3.48 4.32
N GLN A 55 -2.38 4.14 5.03
CA GLN A 55 -2.37 4.18 6.49
C GLN A 55 -2.73 2.85 7.16
N ASN A 56 -3.54 2.01 6.52
CA ASN A 56 -4.17 0.87 7.17
C ASN A 56 -3.76 -0.50 6.61
N LEU A 57 -3.24 -0.60 5.38
CA LEU A 57 -2.74 -1.87 4.84
C LEU A 57 -1.32 -2.16 5.34
N ILE A 58 -1.11 -3.36 5.90
CA ILE A 58 0.21 -3.81 6.37
C ILE A 58 1.21 -4.07 5.24
N ASP A 59 0.72 -4.26 4.03
CA ASP A 59 1.49 -4.49 2.81
C ASP A 59 1.47 -3.28 1.86
N ALA A 60 1.12 -2.09 2.36
CA ALA A 60 1.05 -0.89 1.54
C ALA A 60 2.45 -0.41 1.16
N ASP A 61 2.75 -0.46 -0.13
CA ASP A 61 3.88 0.23 -0.76
C ASP A 61 3.38 1.53 -1.40
N PRO A 62 4.02 2.68 -1.16
CA PRO A 62 3.50 3.98 -1.64
C PRO A 62 3.39 4.06 -3.16
N ALA A 63 4.31 3.44 -3.90
CA ALA A 63 4.29 3.46 -5.36
C ALA A 63 3.18 2.54 -5.90
N SER A 64 3.14 1.29 -5.46
CA SER A 64 2.13 0.32 -5.88
C SER A 64 0.73 0.75 -5.51
N ASN A 65 0.53 1.27 -4.30
CA ASN A 65 -0.76 1.77 -3.82
C ASN A 65 -1.24 2.94 -4.68
N THR A 66 -0.40 3.96 -4.88
CA THR A 66 -0.74 5.13 -5.71
C THR A 66 -1.06 4.74 -7.14
N LEU A 67 -0.23 3.89 -7.77
CA LEU A 67 -0.42 3.45 -9.15
C LEU A 67 -1.70 2.61 -9.30
N SER A 68 -2.02 1.76 -8.33
CA SER A 68 -3.24 0.94 -8.36
C SER A 68 -4.51 1.80 -8.27
N TRP A 69 -4.54 2.80 -7.39
CA TRP A 69 -5.64 3.75 -7.30
C TRP A 69 -5.80 4.59 -8.58
N ARG A 70 -4.68 5.04 -9.15
CA ARG A 70 -4.68 5.77 -10.44
C ARG A 70 -5.17 4.89 -11.58
N TRP A 71 -4.84 3.59 -11.57
CA TRP A 71 -5.35 2.65 -12.56
C TRP A 71 -6.87 2.51 -12.49
N VAL A 72 -7.44 2.31 -11.29
CA VAL A 72 -8.90 2.28 -11.11
C VAL A 72 -9.54 3.58 -11.58
N ALA A 73 -8.95 4.72 -11.25
CA ALA A 73 -9.44 6.05 -11.62
C ALA A 73 -9.33 6.37 -13.13
N GLY A 74 -8.64 5.53 -13.92
CA GLY A 74 -8.41 5.77 -15.36
C GLY A 74 -7.31 6.78 -15.67
N LEU A 75 -6.45 7.08 -14.69
CA LEU A 75 -5.37 8.08 -14.82
C LEU A 75 -4.03 7.48 -15.24
N GLN A 76 -3.87 6.17 -15.17
CA GLN A 76 -2.66 5.47 -15.57
C GLN A 76 -2.67 5.11 -17.05
N THR A 77 -3.82 4.68 -17.56
CA THR A 77 -4.02 4.39 -18.98
C THR A 77 -5.21 5.21 -19.45
N GLN A 78 -4.96 6.14 -20.34
CA GLN A 78 -5.98 7.07 -20.82
C GLN A 78 -7.25 6.35 -21.30
N GLY A 79 -8.40 6.76 -20.77
CA GLY A 79 -9.72 6.23 -21.14
C GLY A 79 -10.05 4.82 -20.62
N LYS A 80 -9.18 4.20 -19.81
CA LYS A 80 -9.45 2.87 -19.23
C LYS A 80 -9.64 3.00 -17.71
N LYS A 81 -10.89 3.09 -17.28
CA LYS A 81 -11.30 3.08 -15.87
C LYS A 81 -11.70 1.66 -15.47
N TYR A 82 -11.51 1.32 -14.20
CA TYR A 82 -12.06 0.09 -13.65
C TYR A 82 -13.34 0.42 -12.88
N ILE A 83 -14.48 0.19 -13.51
CA ILE A 83 -15.80 0.39 -12.91
C ILE A 83 -16.36 -0.99 -12.56
N THR A 84 -16.54 -1.26 -11.27
CA THR A 84 -17.17 -2.51 -10.82
C THR A 84 -18.68 -2.46 -11.00
N TYR A 85 -19.31 -3.63 -10.95
CA TYR A 85 -20.75 -3.78 -11.01
C TYR A 85 -21.21 -4.91 -10.06
N ARG A 86 -22.47 -4.87 -9.68
CA ARG A 86 -23.06 -5.75 -8.67
C ARG A 86 -22.81 -7.23 -8.98
N GLU A 87 -23.07 -7.67 -10.18
CA GLU A 87 -22.97 -9.09 -10.57
C GLU A 87 -21.54 -9.62 -10.43
N ASN A 88 -20.54 -8.76 -10.60
CA ASN A 88 -19.15 -9.13 -10.40
C ASN A 88 -18.86 -9.38 -8.91
N ILE A 89 -19.31 -8.50 -8.03
CA ILE A 89 -19.15 -8.66 -6.58
C ILE A 89 -19.92 -9.90 -6.11
N ASP A 90 -21.19 -10.05 -6.51
CA ASP A 90 -22.03 -11.18 -6.12
C ASP A 90 -21.42 -12.51 -6.52
N ARG A 91 -20.90 -12.61 -7.75
CA ARG A 91 -20.28 -13.83 -8.27
C ARG A 91 -19.11 -14.31 -7.41
N PHE A 92 -18.23 -13.40 -6.99
CA PHE A 92 -17.01 -13.75 -6.27
C PHE A 92 -17.17 -13.75 -4.75
N THR A 93 -18.28 -13.22 -4.24
CA THR A 93 -18.61 -13.26 -2.81
C THR A 93 -19.71 -14.26 -2.47
N GLY A 94 -20.21 -15.00 -3.47
CA GLY A 94 -21.29 -15.97 -3.29
C GLY A 94 -22.62 -15.35 -2.92
N GLY A 95 -22.87 -14.11 -3.35
CA GLY A 95 -24.11 -13.38 -3.04
C GLY A 95 -24.24 -12.97 -1.57
N ARG A 96 -23.12 -12.85 -0.85
CA ARG A 96 -23.09 -12.56 0.60
C ARG A 96 -23.64 -11.18 0.95
N PHE A 97 -23.57 -10.23 0.02
CA PHE A 97 -23.92 -8.84 0.29
C PHE A 97 -25.23 -8.43 -0.37
N SER A 98 -26.01 -7.61 0.32
CA SER A 98 -27.15 -6.92 -0.24
C SER A 98 -26.73 -5.59 -0.85
N PHE A 99 -27.43 -5.19 -1.91
CA PHE A 99 -27.18 -3.93 -2.60
C PHE A 99 -28.48 -3.12 -2.68
N PRO A 100 -28.40 -1.78 -2.58
CA PRO A 100 -29.54 -0.93 -2.89
C PRO A 100 -30.01 -1.16 -4.34
N ASP A 101 -31.32 -1.02 -4.60
CA ASP A 101 -31.90 -1.18 -5.95
C ASP A 101 -31.28 -0.22 -6.98
N ASN A 102 -30.84 0.96 -6.53
CA ASN A 102 -30.21 1.98 -7.33
C ASN A 102 -28.67 1.92 -7.32
N PHE A 103 -28.08 0.78 -6.91
CA PHE A 103 -26.64 0.62 -6.91
C PHE A 103 -26.10 0.64 -8.34
N THR A 104 -25.62 1.79 -8.75
CA THR A 104 -25.01 2.02 -10.06
C THR A 104 -23.83 2.97 -9.91
N LEU A 105 -22.69 2.61 -10.49
CA LEU A 105 -21.52 3.46 -10.50
C LEU A 105 -21.55 4.38 -11.71
N SER A 106 -21.28 5.67 -11.50
CA SER A 106 -21.25 6.66 -12.56
C SER A 106 -19.89 6.71 -13.25
N ASP A 107 -19.87 6.55 -14.57
CA ASP A 107 -18.64 6.77 -15.36
C ASP A 107 -18.37 8.27 -15.49
N ARG A 108 -17.77 8.85 -14.46
CA ARG A 108 -17.36 10.26 -14.44
C ARG A 108 -15.87 10.42 -14.73
N GLU A 109 -15.50 11.58 -15.23
CA GLU A 109 -14.09 11.94 -15.32
C GLU A 109 -13.51 12.21 -13.91
N THR A 110 -12.38 11.61 -13.63
CA THR A 110 -11.60 11.85 -12.41
C THR A 110 -10.49 12.83 -12.76
N ASP A 111 -10.62 14.07 -12.32
CA ASP A 111 -9.66 15.19 -12.42
C ASP A 111 -8.94 15.41 -13.77
N ASN A 112 -8.86 16.67 -14.19
CA ASN A 112 -7.94 17.14 -15.23
C ASN A 112 -6.50 17.06 -14.71
N TYR A 113 -5.91 15.87 -14.72
CA TYR A 113 -4.52 15.67 -14.31
C TYR A 113 -3.59 16.15 -15.42
N ILE A 114 -2.75 17.13 -15.11
CA ILE A 114 -1.65 17.52 -16.01
C ILE A 114 -0.63 16.40 -15.98
N TYR A 115 -0.49 15.68 -17.09
CA TYR A 115 0.51 14.63 -17.24
C TYR A 115 1.89 15.30 -17.41
N TYR A 116 2.76 15.11 -16.42
CA TYR A 116 4.18 15.45 -16.57
C TYR A 116 4.90 14.22 -17.13
N GLU A 117 5.50 14.38 -18.32
CA GLU A 117 6.45 13.36 -18.79
C GLU A 117 7.67 13.39 -17.87
N PRO A 118 8.00 12.26 -17.22
CA PRO A 118 9.18 12.21 -16.37
C PRO A 118 10.44 12.37 -17.24
N SER A 119 11.24 13.38 -16.95
CA SER A 119 12.58 13.47 -17.53
C SER A 119 13.50 12.53 -16.76
N TYR A 120 13.93 11.46 -17.40
CA TYR A 120 14.92 10.56 -16.84
C TYR A 120 16.31 11.16 -17.01
N GLN A 121 16.96 11.55 -15.93
CA GLN A 121 18.39 11.73 -15.91
C GLN A 121 19.04 10.39 -15.56
N ALA A 122 19.91 9.90 -16.43
CA ALA A 122 20.72 8.74 -16.13
C ALA A 122 21.58 9.07 -14.90
N LEU A 123 21.41 8.30 -13.82
CA LEU A 123 22.30 8.37 -12.67
C LEU A 123 23.69 7.92 -13.14
N GLU A 124 24.69 8.78 -13.03
CA GLU A 124 26.07 8.38 -13.26
C GLU A 124 26.46 7.30 -12.26
N ASN A 125 26.85 6.14 -12.77
CA ASN A 125 27.34 5.03 -11.96
C ASN A 125 28.71 5.36 -11.35
N ASN A 126 28.74 6.14 -10.30
CA ASN A 126 29.92 6.37 -9.47
C ASN A 126 30.15 5.16 -8.56
N THR A 127 30.62 4.04 -9.13
CA THR A 127 31.05 2.89 -8.35
C THR A 127 32.42 3.17 -7.74
N THR A 128 32.47 3.85 -6.62
CA THR A 128 33.64 3.85 -5.75
C THR A 128 33.80 2.46 -5.14
N LYS A 129 34.92 1.77 -5.42
CA LYS A 129 35.27 0.52 -4.75
C LYS A 129 35.59 0.82 -3.28
N LEU A 130 34.57 0.73 -2.42
CA LEU A 130 34.77 0.83 -0.97
C LEU A 130 35.56 -0.40 -0.49
N LYS A 131 36.69 -0.18 0.20
CA LYS A 131 37.53 -1.23 0.76
C LYS A 131 36.84 -2.00 1.91
N ASN A 132 35.98 -1.36 2.66
CA ASN A 132 35.17 -1.98 3.73
C ASN A 132 33.70 -1.84 3.36
N LYS A 133 33.06 -2.96 3.01
CA LYS A 133 31.64 -2.98 2.63
C LYS A 133 30.81 -3.29 3.86
N GLY A 134 29.87 -2.41 4.18
CA GLY A 134 28.71 -2.70 5.01
C GLY A 134 27.47 -2.91 4.12
N TYR A 135 26.44 -3.51 4.68
CA TYR A 135 25.16 -3.68 4.01
C TYR A 135 24.12 -2.83 4.72
N MET A 136 23.34 -2.10 3.94
CA MET A 136 22.14 -1.42 4.42
C MET A 136 20.93 -2.21 3.92
N VAL A 137 20.05 -2.56 4.85
CA VAL A 137 18.79 -3.26 4.58
C VAL A 137 17.68 -2.31 5.00
N VAL A 138 16.75 -2.06 4.11
CA VAL A 138 15.61 -1.19 4.36
C VAL A 138 14.39 -2.01 4.74
N GLU A 139 13.48 -1.40 5.51
CA GLU A 139 12.27 -2.06 6.01
C GLU A 139 11.42 -2.68 4.89
N ASP A 140 11.32 -2.01 3.74
CA ASP A 140 10.56 -2.48 2.60
C ASP A 140 11.20 -3.66 1.86
N ASN A 141 12.47 -3.96 2.16
CA ASN A 141 13.19 -5.07 1.55
C ASN A 141 14.15 -5.73 2.54
N LEU A 142 13.61 -6.55 3.43
CA LEU A 142 14.36 -7.31 4.42
C LEU A 142 15.01 -8.57 3.81
N SER A 143 15.72 -8.42 2.67
CA SER A 143 16.43 -9.50 1.99
C SER A 143 17.86 -9.66 2.49
N PHE A 144 18.16 -10.81 3.08
CA PHE A 144 19.48 -11.13 3.66
C PHE A 144 20.32 -12.13 2.85
N GLN A 145 19.81 -12.60 1.72
CA GLN A 145 20.39 -13.72 0.95
C GLN A 145 21.81 -13.46 0.44
N ASN A 146 22.16 -12.20 0.18
CA ASN A 146 23.46 -11.82 -0.40
C ASN A 146 24.40 -11.15 0.60
N ILE A 147 24.06 -11.15 1.89
CA ILE A 147 24.88 -10.55 2.93
C ILE A 147 25.94 -11.54 3.37
N MET A 148 27.22 -11.14 3.25
CA MET A 148 28.34 -11.97 3.69
C MET A 148 28.38 -12.07 5.21
N LYS A 149 28.75 -13.25 5.72
CA LYS A 149 28.94 -13.49 7.14
C LYS A 149 29.94 -12.50 7.74
N ASP A 150 29.70 -12.07 8.97
CA ASP A 150 30.51 -11.11 9.73
C ASP A 150 30.58 -9.69 9.13
N SER A 151 29.76 -9.39 8.13
CA SER A 151 29.67 -8.04 7.59
C SER A 151 28.85 -7.13 8.52
N PRO A 152 29.21 -5.84 8.61
CA PRO A 152 28.35 -4.84 9.27
C PRO A 152 27.01 -4.71 8.54
N VAL A 153 25.92 -4.78 9.28
CA VAL A 153 24.57 -4.61 8.74
C VAL A 153 23.87 -3.46 9.44
N LEU A 154 23.40 -2.49 8.69
CA LEU A 154 22.54 -1.43 9.14
C LEU A 154 21.11 -1.73 8.67
N ILE A 155 20.19 -1.91 9.59
CA ILE A 155 18.77 -2.04 9.29
C ILE A 155 18.14 -0.66 9.46
N GLN A 156 17.68 -0.09 8.36
CA GLN A 156 16.95 1.17 8.35
C GLN A 156 15.47 0.87 8.48
N SER A 157 14.87 1.37 9.56
CA SER A 157 13.43 1.41 9.69
C SER A 157 12.93 2.76 9.28
N GLU A 158 12.15 2.81 8.23
CA GLU A 158 11.14 3.84 8.00
C GLU A 158 10.38 3.71 6.72
N SER A 159 9.10 3.80 6.88
CA SER A 159 8.24 4.46 5.92
C SER A 159 7.97 5.87 6.46
N TYR A 160 8.52 6.92 5.82
CA TYR A 160 8.07 8.28 6.06
C TYR A 160 6.63 8.40 5.58
N ASN A 161 5.68 8.33 6.49
CA ASN A 161 4.30 8.67 6.22
C ASN A 161 3.94 9.96 6.99
N PRO A 162 3.83 11.12 6.32
CA PRO A 162 3.51 12.39 6.96
C PRO A 162 2.13 12.41 7.61
N PHE A 163 1.25 11.49 7.24
CA PHE A 163 -0.11 11.37 7.80
C PHE A 163 -0.22 10.31 8.91
N GLY A 164 0.87 9.60 9.20
CA GLY A 164 0.91 8.52 10.18
C GLY A 164 0.38 7.19 9.63
N GLN A 165 0.57 6.17 10.42
CA GLN A 165 0.10 4.80 10.14
C GLN A 165 -0.79 4.32 11.29
N SER A 166 -1.70 3.40 11.01
CA SER A 166 -2.51 2.76 12.03
C SER A 166 -1.64 1.97 13.02
N GLU A 167 -2.16 1.72 14.21
CA GLU A 167 -1.45 0.95 15.23
C GLU A 167 -1.12 -0.47 14.74
N ASN A 168 -2.00 -1.09 13.96
CA ASN A 168 -1.78 -2.41 13.38
C ASN A 168 -0.57 -2.43 12.44
N VAL A 169 -0.45 -1.42 11.57
CA VAL A 169 0.68 -1.32 10.63
C VAL A 169 1.98 -1.09 11.39
N ARG A 170 2.00 -0.17 12.36
CA ARG A 170 3.19 0.07 13.20
C ARG A 170 3.62 -1.16 13.97
N SER A 171 2.68 -1.84 14.64
CA SER A 171 2.96 -3.07 15.37
C SER A 171 3.50 -4.19 14.47
N PHE A 172 3.04 -4.28 13.21
CA PHE A 172 3.56 -5.24 12.25
C PHE A 172 5.00 -4.92 11.87
N SER A 173 5.28 -3.66 11.51
CA SER A 173 6.63 -3.19 11.17
C SER A 173 7.61 -3.41 12.31
N ASP A 174 7.26 -3.06 13.53
CA ASP A 174 8.11 -3.24 14.71
C ASP A 174 8.48 -4.72 14.93
N ARG A 175 7.51 -5.62 14.81
CA ARG A 175 7.77 -7.08 14.91
C ARG A 175 8.64 -7.60 13.77
N ALA A 176 8.44 -7.11 12.54
CA ALA A 176 9.26 -7.50 11.40
C ALA A 176 10.72 -7.06 11.58
N LEU A 177 10.93 -5.83 12.07
CA LEU A 177 12.26 -5.30 12.36
C LEU A 177 12.98 -6.06 13.48
N GLU A 178 12.28 -6.39 14.57
CA GLU A 178 12.88 -7.19 15.64
C GLU A 178 13.26 -8.60 15.15
N SER A 179 12.39 -9.24 14.37
CA SER A 179 12.69 -10.55 13.76
C SER A 179 13.89 -10.46 12.80
N ALA A 180 14.00 -9.37 12.03
CA ALA A 180 15.14 -9.13 11.14
C ALA A 180 16.43 -8.93 11.92
N LYS A 181 16.43 -8.19 13.03
CA LYS A 181 17.59 -8.01 13.94
C LYS A 181 18.06 -9.34 14.51
N GLU A 182 17.13 -10.15 15.01
CA GLU A 182 17.44 -11.47 15.57
C GLU A 182 18.05 -12.40 14.50
N TYR A 183 17.44 -12.42 13.30
CA TYR A 183 17.97 -13.19 12.19
C TYR A 183 19.41 -12.77 11.83
N CYS A 184 19.69 -11.48 11.72
CA CYS A 184 21.01 -10.95 11.42
C CYS A 184 22.04 -11.35 12.49
N LYS A 185 21.71 -11.16 13.78
CA LYS A 185 22.59 -11.53 14.90
C LYS A 185 22.93 -13.01 14.90
N LYS A 186 21.95 -13.86 14.58
CA LYS A 186 22.11 -15.33 14.58
C LYS A 186 22.89 -15.86 13.37
N ASN A 187 22.60 -15.33 12.17
CA ASN A 187 23.05 -15.95 10.91
C ASN A 187 24.16 -15.17 10.21
N ILE A 188 24.29 -13.88 10.45
CA ILE A 188 25.24 -13.01 9.74
C ILE A 188 26.39 -12.60 10.66
N GLY A 189 26.12 -12.07 11.86
CA GLY A 189 27.13 -11.65 12.83
C GLY A 189 26.62 -10.64 13.86
N LYS A 190 27.49 -10.26 14.78
CA LYS A 190 27.10 -9.39 15.91
C LYS A 190 27.03 -7.89 15.58
N ASN A 191 27.56 -7.45 14.45
CA ASN A 191 27.63 -6.04 14.07
C ASN A 191 26.35 -5.60 13.35
N VAL A 192 25.22 -5.59 14.07
CA VAL A 192 23.92 -5.15 13.56
C VAL A 192 23.51 -3.88 14.29
N ALA A 193 23.33 -2.81 13.56
CA ALA A 193 22.77 -1.55 14.06
C ALA A 193 21.40 -1.29 13.40
N THR A 194 20.55 -0.57 14.10
CA THR A 194 19.30 -0.06 13.54
C THR A 194 19.33 1.45 13.52
N PHE A 195 18.80 2.02 12.46
CA PHE A 195 18.63 3.46 12.32
C PHE A 195 17.16 3.74 12.07
N GLN A 196 16.63 4.68 12.83
CA GLN A 196 15.26 5.16 12.67
C GLN A 196 15.32 6.67 12.49
N TRP A 197 14.68 7.16 11.45
CA TRP A 197 14.49 8.60 11.28
C TRP A 197 13.53 9.10 12.36
N SER A 198 13.86 10.16 13.00
CA SER A 198 13.01 10.84 14.03
C SER A 198 12.20 11.95 13.39
#